data_afe9d9b8a76969f3351227d22fcabfed
#
_entry.id   afe9d9b8a76969f3351227d22fcabfed
#
_cell.length_a   1.000
_cell.length_b   1.000
_cell.length_c   1.000
_cell.angle_alpha   90.00
_cell.angle_beta   90.00
_cell.angle_gamma   90.00
#
_symmetry.space_group_name_H-M   'P 1'
#
loop_
_entity.id
_entity.type
_entity.pdbx_description
1 polymer ?
#
loop_
_entity_poly.entity_id
_entity_poly.type
_entity_poly.pdbx_seq_one_letter_code
_entity_poly.pdbx_strand_id
1 'polypeptide(L)'
;YGLLWGFPIPILLAFLLNRIESKKIKQKVQLVLYMPNFISVIVLCGIVRVLLSVTGPVNGLLHTSINFMTLPEAFRPIYIISGIWQGAGWASIMYTASLSNASRDLKEAAMIDGANLIQQIMTVEWPAIKDMVVIQFILQAGNIMSIGFEKAYALQTDLNLNTAEIIATYVYKKGLLDGDYSFSTAVGLFNTVVNVILLIAVNKIVAKMNDGKGL
;
A
#
# COMPACT_ATOMS: atom_id res chain seq x y z
N TYR A 1 2.75 -0.10 10.06
CA TYR A 1 2.96 1.13 9.27
C TYR A 1 2.41 0.96 7.84
N GLY A 2 2.82 -0.05 7.06
CA GLY A 2 2.36 -0.24 5.68
C GLY A 2 0.84 -0.31 5.54
N LEU A 3 0.18 -1.09 6.39
CA LEU A 3 -1.27 -1.20 6.40
C LEU A 3 -1.94 0.14 6.81
N LEU A 4 -1.39 0.82 7.82
CA LEU A 4 -1.98 2.06 8.34
C LEU A 4 -1.96 3.20 7.31
N TRP A 5 -0.86 3.36 6.60
CA TRP A 5 -0.68 4.44 5.62
C TRP A 5 -1.01 4.01 4.19
N GLY A 6 -0.68 2.78 3.82
CA GLY A 6 -0.90 2.27 2.46
C GLY A 6 -2.35 1.92 2.14
N PHE A 7 -3.11 1.44 3.12
CA PHE A 7 -4.48 0.99 2.90
C PHE A 7 -5.50 2.12 2.65
N PRO A 8 -5.51 3.24 3.39
CA PRO A 8 -6.48 4.31 3.17
C PRO A 8 -6.27 5.10 1.87
N ILE A 9 -5.02 5.23 1.39
CA ILE A 9 -4.70 6.10 0.25
C ILE A 9 -5.37 5.64 -1.06
N PRO A 10 -5.37 4.35 -1.46
CA PRO A 10 -6.13 3.90 -2.63
C PRO A 10 -7.63 4.19 -2.55
N ILE A 11 -8.23 4.11 -1.36
CA ILE A 11 -9.64 4.41 -1.13
C ILE A 11 -9.90 5.91 -1.35
N LEU A 12 -9.06 6.76 -0.77
CA LEU A 12 -9.14 8.21 -0.98
C LEU A 12 -8.96 8.58 -2.45
N LEU A 13 -8.00 7.96 -3.15
CA LEU A 13 -7.82 8.16 -4.59
C LEU A 13 -9.06 7.75 -5.39
N ALA A 14 -9.72 6.65 -5.02
CA ALA A 14 -10.94 6.22 -5.69
C ALA A 14 -12.07 7.24 -5.53
N PHE A 15 -12.28 7.80 -4.32
CA PHE A 15 -13.25 8.87 -4.10
C PHE A 15 -12.90 10.12 -4.90
N LEU A 16 -11.64 10.55 -4.91
CA LEU A 16 -11.20 11.71 -5.70
C LEU A 16 -11.42 11.50 -7.20
N LEU A 17 -11.06 10.32 -7.72
CA LEU A 17 -11.29 9.96 -9.12
C LEU A 17 -12.78 9.91 -9.48
N ASN A 18 -13.64 9.55 -8.52
CA ASN A 18 -15.09 9.52 -8.73
C ASN A 18 -15.72 10.92 -8.83
N ARG A 19 -15.02 11.98 -8.41
CA ARG A 19 -15.44 13.38 -8.54
C ARG A 19 -15.16 13.98 -9.92
N ILE A 20 -14.30 13.34 -10.71
CA ILE A 20 -13.96 13.86 -12.04
C ILE A 20 -15.10 13.50 -13.01
N GLU A 21 -15.89 14.49 -13.39
CA GLU A 21 -17.02 14.32 -14.31
C GLU A 21 -16.57 14.07 -15.75
N SER A 22 -15.54 14.79 -16.19
CA SER A 22 -15.01 14.63 -17.55
C SER A 22 -14.31 13.30 -17.72
N LYS A 23 -14.90 12.41 -18.53
CA LYS A 23 -14.33 11.08 -18.85
C LYS A 23 -12.90 11.17 -19.39
N LYS A 24 -12.62 12.16 -20.24
CA LYS A 24 -11.29 12.36 -20.83
C LYS A 24 -10.24 12.77 -19.77
N ILE A 25 -10.62 13.65 -18.85
CA ILE A 25 -9.73 14.07 -17.77
C ILE A 25 -9.50 12.90 -16.81
N LYS A 26 -10.57 12.22 -16.40
CA LYS A 26 -10.49 11.02 -15.54
C LYS A 26 -9.52 9.99 -16.10
N GLN A 27 -9.64 9.64 -17.37
CA GLN A 27 -8.74 8.67 -18.03
C GLN A 27 -7.27 9.13 -18.01
N LYS A 28 -7.00 10.42 -18.27
CA LYS A 28 -5.62 10.95 -18.21
C LYS A 28 -5.04 10.88 -16.79
N VAL A 29 -5.83 11.27 -15.79
CA VAL A 29 -5.41 11.20 -14.39
C VAL A 29 -5.18 9.75 -13.95
N GLN A 30 -6.07 8.84 -14.32
CA GLN A 30 -5.90 7.41 -14.06
C GLN A 30 -4.63 6.85 -14.71
N LEU A 31 -4.35 7.22 -15.96
CA LEU A 31 -3.11 6.81 -16.64
C LEU A 31 -1.87 7.21 -15.85
N VAL A 32 -1.80 8.48 -15.42
CA VAL A 32 -0.65 9.00 -14.64
C VAL A 32 -0.54 8.29 -13.28
N LEU A 33 -1.65 8.04 -12.60
CA LEU A 33 -1.65 7.38 -11.30
C LEU A 33 -1.29 5.89 -11.38
N TYR A 34 -1.63 5.23 -12.50
CA TYR A 34 -1.38 3.78 -12.67
C TYR A 34 0.01 3.48 -13.22
N MET A 35 0.60 4.42 -13.95
CA MET A 35 1.91 4.26 -14.61
C MET A 35 3.03 3.81 -13.66
N PRO A 36 3.18 4.35 -12.44
CA PRO A 36 4.26 3.94 -11.54
C PRO A 36 4.25 2.45 -11.18
N ASN A 37 3.09 1.80 -11.19
CA ASN A 37 2.97 0.37 -10.90
C ASN A 37 3.71 -0.54 -11.91
N PHE A 38 3.96 -0.05 -13.11
CA PHE A 38 4.68 -0.80 -14.16
C PHE A 38 6.20 -0.64 -14.07
N ILE A 39 6.69 0.22 -13.19
CA ILE A 39 8.12 0.36 -12.92
C ILE A 39 8.55 -0.83 -12.04
N SER A 40 9.63 -1.53 -12.43
CA SER A 40 10.16 -2.59 -11.59
C SER A 40 10.62 -2.06 -10.23
N VAL A 41 10.50 -2.89 -9.20
CA VAL A 41 10.89 -2.53 -7.82
C VAL A 41 12.36 -2.11 -7.76
N ILE A 42 13.24 -2.77 -8.50
CA ILE A 42 14.67 -2.45 -8.52
C ILE A 42 14.93 -1.07 -9.14
N VAL A 43 14.25 -0.77 -10.26
CA VAL A 43 14.35 0.57 -10.88
C VAL A 43 13.79 1.65 -9.95
N LEU A 44 12.67 1.39 -9.29
CA LEU A 44 12.12 2.28 -8.26
C LEU A 44 13.15 2.57 -7.16
N CYS A 45 13.77 1.53 -6.62
CA CYS A 45 14.80 1.69 -5.59
C CYS A 45 16.02 2.49 -6.10
N GLY A 46 16.41 2.29 -7.36
CA GLY A 46 17.44 3.10 -8.02
C GLY A 46 17.07 4.57 -8.10
N ILE A 47 15.85 4.89 -8.55
CA ILE A 47 15.32 6.26 -8.60
C ILE A 47 15.32 6.89 -7.19
N VAL A 48 14.82 6.18 -6.19
CA VAL A 48 14.78 6.65 -4.80
C VAL A 48 16.18 6.95 -4.28
N ARG A 49 17.17 6.06 -4.55
CA ARG A 49 18.57 6.28 -4.16
C ARG A 49 19.17 7.53 -4.80
N VAL A 50 18.92 7.77 -6.09
CA VAL A 50 19.40 8.97 -6.79
C VAL A 50 18.74 10.23 -6.23
N LEU A 51 17.40 10.22 -6.03
CA LEU A 51 16.66 11.36 -5.52
C LEU A 51 17.11 11.78 -4.11
N LEU A 52 17.41 10.79 -3.25
CA LEU A 52 17.77 10.96 -1.85
C LEU A 52 19.28 10.93 -1.58
N SER A 53 20.11 10.88 -2.62
CA SER A 53 21.56 10.97 -2.46
C SER A 53 22.02 12.35 -1.98
N VAL A 54 23.25 12.45 -1.48
CA VAL A 54 23.82 13.71 -0.96
C VAL A 54 23.76 14.82 -2.02
N THR A 55 24.01 14.49 -3.28
CA THR A 55 23.96 15.43 -4.42
C THR A 55 22.62 15.39 -5.15
N GLY A 56 21.63 14.68 -4.61
CA GLY A 56 20.35 14.48 -5.24
C GLY A 56 19.44 15.71 -5.16
N PRO A 57 18.39 15.75 -6.02
CA PRO A 57 17.51 16.91 -6.12
C PRO A 57 16.77 17.23 -4.82
N VAL A 58 16.49 16.25 -3.96
CA VAL A 58 15.84 16.49 -2.64
C VAL A 58 16.75 17.33 -1.75
N ASN A 59 18.04 16.99 -1.65
CA ASN A 59 19.01 17.77 -0.92
C ASN A 59 19.22 19.17 -1.53
N GLY A 60 19.18 19.27 -2.87
CA GLY A 60 19.25 20.56 -3.56
C GLY A 60 18.07 21.47 -3.20
N LEU A 61 16.85 20.95 -3.10
CA LEU A 61 15.66 21.71 -2.71
C LEU A 61 15.65 22.09 -1.24
N LEU A 62 16.15 21.20 -0.37
CA LEU A 62 16.19 21.42 1.08
C LEU A 62 17.42 22.20 1.53
N HIS A 63 18.36 22.52 0.61
CA HIS A 63 19.66 23.13 0.92
C HIS A 63 20.46 22.36 1.99
N THR A 64 20.42 21.02 1.91
CA THR A 64 21.08 20.10 2.85
C THR A 64 22.04 19.16 2.14
N SER A 65 22.87 18.45 2.90
CA SER A 65 23.81 17.44 2.35
C SER A 65 23.66 16.11 3.10
N ILE A 66 22.41 15.70 3.37
CA ILE A 66 22.08 14.53 4.14
C ILE A 66 22.07 13.28 3.25
N ASN A 67 22.72 12.21 3.67
CA ASN A 67 22.56 10.91 3.02
C ASN A 67 21.39 10.17 3.67
N PHE A 68 20.18 10.36 3.14
CA PHE A 68 18.97 9.76 3.67
C PHE A 68 19.01 8.23 3.68
N MET A 69 19.77 7.61 2.77
CA MET A 69 19.85 6.16 2.68
C MET A 69 20.64 5.50 3.80
N THR A 70 21.46 6.28 4.50
CA THR A 70 22.27 5.79 5.63
C THR A 70 21.62 6.02 7.00
N LEU A 71 20.50 6.76 7.03
CA LEU A 71 19.78 7.06 8.25
C LEU A 71 18.78 5.94 8.58
N PRO A 72 18.92 5.26 9.73
CA PRO A 72 17.97 4.22 10.14
C PRO A 72 16.52 4.72 10.23
N GLU A 73 16.30 5.92 10.72
CA GLU A 73 14.97 6.53 10.89
C GLU A 73 14.29 6.83 9.55
N ALA A 74 15.07 7.12 8.52
CA ALA A 74 14.57 7.45 7.19
C ALA A 74 14.10 6.22 6.42
N PHE A 75 14.57 5.02 6.75
CA PHE A 75 14.25 3.80 6.01
C PHE A 75 12.74 3.54 5.93
N ARG A 76 12.03 3.57 7.05
CA ARG A 76 10.59 3.27 7.08
C ARG A 76 9.76 4.27 6.28
N PRO A 77 9.90 5.60 6.44
CA PRO A 77 9.23 6.57 5.58
C PRO A 77 9.54 6.37 4.10
N ILE A 78 10.81 6.20 3.73
CA ILE A 78 11.23 5.97 2.33
C ILE A 78 10.53 4.73 1.76
N TYR A 79 10.57 3.61 2.49
CA TYR A 79 9.95 2.36 2.09
C TYR A 79 8.44 2.51 1.86
N ILE A 80 7.75 3.17 2.78
CA ILE A 80 6.28 3.32 2.74
C ILE A 80 5.88 4.31 1.65
N ILE A 81 6.45 5.51 1.63
CA ILE A 81 6.07 6.56 0.68
C ILE A 81 6.32 6.12 -0.76
N SER A 82 7.49 5.52 -1.02
CA SER A 82 7.79 5.00 -2.36
C SER A 82 6.87 3.84 -2.76
N GLY A 83 6.42 3.00 -1.80
CA GLY A 83 5.44 1.95 -2.04
C GLY A 83 4.06 2.48 -2.35
N ILE A 84 3.61 3.48 -1.62
CA ILE A 84 2.33 4.16 -1.86
C ILE A 84 2.34 4.81 -3.24
N TRP A 85 3.41 5.55 -3.57
CA TRP A 85 3.55 6.17 -4.89
C TRP A 85 3.48 5.15 -6.02
N GLN A 86 4.15 4.01 -5.86
CA GLN A 86 4.16 2.94 -6.87
C GLN A 86 2.80 2.25 -6.99
N GLY A 87 2.16 1.89 -5.88
CA GLY A 87 1.05 0.93 -5.87
C GLY A 87 -0.34 1.51 -5.63
N ALA A 88 -0.47 2.69 -5.02
CA ALA A 88 -1.77 3.20 -4.59
C ALA A 88 -2.73 3.48 -5.76
N GLY A 89 -2.21 4.00 -6.88
CA GLY A 89 -3.02 4.20 -8.08
C GLY A 89 -3.62 2.90 -8.58
N TRP A 90 -2.80 1.87 -8.74
CA TRP A 90 -3.25 0.55 -9.18
C TRP A 90 -4.27 -0.07 -8.22
N ALA A 91 -3.98 -0.05 -6.92
CA ALA A 91 -4.89 -0.55 -5.90
C ALA A 91 -6.25 0.18 -5.88
N SER A 92 -6.30 1.46 -6.29
CA SER A 92 -7.53 2.23 -6.38
C SER A 92 -8.50 1.74 -7.45
N ILE A 93 -8.06 0.91 -8.41
CA ILE A 93 -8.90 0.38 -9.50
C ILE A 93 -10.09 -0.42 -8.93
N MET A 94 -9.82 -1.29 -7.95
CA MET A 94 -10.85 -2.14 -7.34
C MET A 94 -11.96 -1.29 -6.69
N TYR A 95 -11.58 -0.26 -5.96
CA TYR A 95 -12.52 0.66 -5.33
C TYR A 95 -13.26 1.53 -6.35
N THR A 96 -12.55 2.00 -7.38
CA THR A 96 -13.18 2.80 -8.46
C THR A 96 -14.19 1.96 -9.24
N ALA A 97 -13.91 0.68 -9.48
CA ALA A 97 -14.85 -0.24 -10.11
C ALA A 97 -16.09 -0.44 -9.24
N SER A 98 -15.92 -0.64 -7.91
CA SER A 98 -17.05 -0.75 -6.98
C SER A 98 -17.88 0.54 -6.92
N LEU A 99 -17.24 1.71 -6.95
CA LEU A 99 -17.94 3.01 -7.00
C LEU A 99 -18.76 3.20 -8.28
N SER A 100 -18.40 2.57 -9.38
CA SER A 100 -19.19 2.67 -10.63
C SER A 100 -20.54 1.96 -10.54
N ASN A 101 -20.71 1.09 -9.55
CA ASN A 101 -21.99 0.41 -9.24
C ASN A 101 -22.88 1.23 -8.30
N ALA A 102 -22.37 2.34 -7.73
CA ALA A 102 -23.19 3.21 -6.90
C ALA A 102 -24.30 3.87 -7.73
N SER A 103 -25.52 3.86 -7.19
CA SER A 103 -26.69 4.44 -7.89
C SER A 103 -26.50 5.94 -8.10
N ARG A 104 -26.65 6.37 -9.36
CA ARG A 104 -26.66 7.80 -9.71
C ARG A 104 -27.87 8.51 -9.10
N ASP A 105 -29.01 7.85 -9.07
CA ASP A 105 -30.26 8.42 -8.55
C ASP A 105 -30.12 8.74 -7.05
N LEU A 106 -29.46 7.86 -6.28
CA LEU A 106 -29.18 8.14 -4.87
C LEU A 106 -28.22 9.32 -4.68
N LYS A 107 -27.25 9.48 -5.57
CA LYS A 107 -26.33 10.62 -5.53
C LYS A 107 -27.04 11.92 -5.88
N GLU A 108 -27.89 11.91 -6.90
CA GLU A 108 -28.70 13.07 -7.32
C GLU A 108 -29.73 13.44 -6.23
N ALA A 109 -30.40 12.46 -5.63
CA ALA A 109 -31.29 12.69 -4.49
C ALA A 109 -30.57 13.34 -3.32
N ALA A 110 -29.40 12.82 -2.94
CA ALA A 110 -28.59 13.39 -1.86
C ALA A 110 -28.16 14.86 -2.18
N MET A 111 -27.89 15.17 -3.45
CA MET A 111 -27.58 16.57 -3.85
C MET A 111 -28.81 17.47 -3.75
N ILE A 112 -30.00 17.00 -4.14
CA ILE A 112 -31.26 17.75 -4.02
C ILE A 112 -31.58 18.02 -2.54
N ASP A 113 -31.32 17.03 -1.66
CA ASP A 113 -31.46 17.16 -0.21
C ASP A 113 -30.41 18.08 0.45
N GLY A 114 -29.52 18.69 -0.33
CA GLY A 114 -28.49 19.61 0.16
C GLY A 114 -27.31 18.93 0.85
N ALA A 115 -27.09 17.63 0.65
CA ALA A 115 -25.96 16.90 1.24
C ALA A 115 -24.61 17.46 0.74
N ASN A 116 -23.74 17.81 1.69
CA ASN A 116 -22.38 18.20 1.37
C ASN A 116 -21.55 16.98 0.89
N LEU A 117 -20.32 17.24 0.42
CA LEU A 117 -19.44 16.23 -0.16
C LEU A 117 -19.21 15.02 0.77
N ILE A 118 -18.94 15.29 2.05
CA ILE A 118 -18.67 14.23 3.05
C ILE A 118 -19.92 13.40 3.28
N GLN A 119 -21.08 14.06 3.36
CA GLN A 119 -22.38 13.37 3.51
C GLN A 119 -22.64 12.45 2.31
N GLN A 120 -22.46 12.93 1.07
CA GLN A 120 -22.61 12.09 -0.13
C GLN A 120 -21.65 10.87 -0.12
N ILE A 121 -20.39 11.06 0.30
CA ILE A 121 -19.45 9.96 0.46
C ILE A 121 -19.99 8.96 1.48
N MET A 122 -20.39 9.40 2.66
CA MET A 122 -20.78 8.51 3.75
C MET A 122 -22.11 7.79 3.50
N THR A 123 -23.07 8.45 2.82
CA THR A 123 -24.41 7.88 2.63
C THR A 123 -24.57 7.07 1.35
N VAL A 124 -23.80 7.39 0.29
CA VAL A 124 -23.95 6.75 -1.02
C VAL A 124 -22.70 5.98 -1.44
N GLU A 125 -21.53 6.61 -1.37
CA GLU A 125 -20.34 6.02 -1.95
C GLU A 125 -19.66 5.00 -1.03
N TRP A 126 -19.60 5.29 0.27
CA TRP A 126 -19.02 4.36 1.25
C TRP A 126 -19.78 3.03 1.33
N PRO A 127 -21.12 3.00 1.43
CA PRO A 127 -21.86 1.74 1.36
C PRO A 127 -21.59 0.92 0.09
N ALA A 128 -21.41 1.58 -1.05
CA ALA A 128 -21.14 0.92 -2.32
C ALA A 128 -19.77 0.22 -2.37
N ILE A 129 -18.77 0.68 -1.60
CA ILE A 129 -17.43 0.08 -1.59
C ILE A 129 -17.11 -0.71 -0.32
N LYS A 130 -17.95 -0.62 0.71
CA LYS A 130 -17.68 -1.19 2.03
C LYS A 130 -17.28 -2.66 1.97
N ASP A 131 -18.01 -3.48 1.23
CA ASP A 131 -17.73 -4.92 1.12
C ASP A 131 -16.36 -5.16 0.45
N MET A 132 -16.01 -4.39 -0.57
CA MET A 132 -14.67 -4.46 -1.20
C MET A 132 -13.56 -4.02 -0.25
N VAL A 133 -13.79 -2.95 0.53
CA VAL A 133 -12.84 -2.49 1.56
C VAL A 133 -12.60 -3.57 2.60
N VAL A 134 -13.66 -4.23 3.06
CA VAL A 134 -13.58 -5.33 4.02
C VAL A 134 -12.74 -6.49 3.48
N ILE A 135 -13.03 -6.95 2.26
CA ILE A 135 -12.27 -8.03 1.62
C ILE A 135 -10.79 -7.68 1.49
N GLN A 136 -10.49 -6.50 0.95
CA GLN A 136 -9.11 -6.05 0.78
C GLN A 136 -8.37 -5.88 2.12
N PHE A 137 -9.08 -5.42 3.16
CA PHE A 137 -8.51 -5.32 4.51
C PHE A 137 -8.13 -6.69 5.08
N ILE A 138 -9.03 -7.68 4.97
CA ILE A 138 -8.76 -9.05 5.45
C ILE A 138 -7.55 -9.64 4.72
N LEU A 139 -7.49 -9.51 3.38
CA LEU A 139 -6.38 -10.04 2.59
C LEU A 139 -5.05 -9.36 2.92
N GLN A 140 -5.01 -8.04 3.08
CA GLN A 140 -3.79 -7.32 3.44
C GLN A 140 -3.37 -7.59 4.89
N ALA A 141 -4.30 -7.67 5.81
CA ALA A 141 -4.01 -7.98 7.21
C ALA A 141 -3.54 -9.42 7.38
N GLY A 142 -4.09 -10.38 6.62
CA GLY A 142 -3.63 -11.77 6.59
C GLY A 142 -2.19 -11.90 6.06
N ASN A 143 -1.75 -10.96 5.22
CA ASN A 143 -0.41 -10.94 4.62
C ASN A 143 0.57 -9.97 5.32
N ILE A 144 0.26 -9.52 6.53
CA ILE A 144 1.03 -8.47 7.21
C ILE A 144 2.50 -8.85 7.49
N MET A 145 2.78 -10.16 7.63
CA MET A 145 4.14 -10.68 7.82
C MET A 145 4.93 -10.78 6.51
N SER A 146 4.26 -10.71 5.35
CA SER A 146 4.87 -10.84 4.03
C SER A 146 5.28 -9.47 3.49
N ILE A 147 6.36 -8.92 4.04
CA ILE A 147 6.96 -7.68 3.56
C ILE A 147 7.80 -7.98 2.31
N GLY A 148 7.69 -7.13 1.27
CA GLY A 148 8.38 -7.33 0.00
C GLY A 148 9.91 -7.40 0.15
N PHE A 149 10.47 -8.58 -0.10
CA PHE A 149 11.90 -8.86 -0.01
C PHE A 149 12.75 -7.93 -0.89
N GLU A 150 12.42 -7.88 -2.20
CA GLU A 150 13.22 -7.17 -3.20
C GLU A 150 13.43 -5.70 -2.84
N LYS A 151 12.37 -5.04 -2.42
CA LYS A 151 12.42 -3.61 -2.07
C LYS A 151 13.21 -3.36 -0.79
N ALA A 152 12.97 -4.17 0.26
CA ALA A 152 13.69 -4.04 1.51
C ALA A 152 15.18 -4.29 1.29
N TYR A 153 15.53 -5.37 0.58
CA TYR A 153 16.91 -5.73 0.29
C TYR A 153 17.61 -4.66 -0.58
N ALA A 154 16.94 -4.14 -1.61
CA ALA A 154 17.49 -3.10 -2.49
C ALA A 154 17.70 -1.76 -1.79
N LEU A 155 16.95 -1.44 -0.72
CA LEU A 155 17.09 -0.20 0.04
C LEU A 155 17.98 -0.35 1.28
N GLN A 156 18.39 -1.57 1.65
CA GLN A 156 19.31 -1.82 2.77
C GLN A 156 20.71 -1.27 2.49
N THR A 157 21.34 -0.81 3.55
CA THR A 157 22.76 -0.45 3.64
C THR A 157 23.27 -0.93 5.00
N ASP A 158 24.59 -1.10 5.16
CA ASP A 158 25.16 -1.53 6.43
C ASP A 158 24.81 -0.58 7.59
N LEU A 159 24.61 0.71 7.28
CA LEU A 159 24.31 1.76 8.28
C LEU A 159 22.83 1.82 8.69
N ASN A 160 21.89 1.31 7.87
CA ASN A 160 20.47 1.30 8.20
C ASN A 160 19.93 -0.09 8.57
N LEU A 161 20.79 -1.11 8.65
CA LEU A 161 20.42 -2.51 8.77
C LEU A 161 19.53 -2.79 10.01
N ASN A 162 19.79 -2.10 11.13
CA ASN A 162 19.05 -2.25 12.37
C ASN A 162 17.54 -1.91 12.25
N THR A 163 17.14 -1.13 11.26
CA THR A 163 15.73 -0.79 10.97
C THR A 163 15.21 -1.36 9.64
N ALA A 164 16.12 -1.70 8.74
CA ALA A 164 15.80 -2.16 7.40
C ALA A 164 15.73 -3.68 7.28
N GLU A 165 16.30 -4.43 8.24
CA GLU A 165 16.26 -5.88 8.20
C GLU A 165 14.86 -6.40 8.50
N ILE A 166 14.37 -7.25 7.62
CA ILE A 166 13.09 -7.96 7.76
C ILE A 166 13.34 -9.46 7.76
N ILE A 167 12.38 -10.25 8.22
CA ILE A 167 12.48 -11.70 8.26
C ILE A 167 12.95 -12.27 6.90
N ALA A 168 12.36 -11.80 5.80
CA ALA A 168 12.69 -12.29 4.46
C ALA A 168 14.15 -12.00 4.06
N THR A 169 14.71 -10.82 4.40
CA THR A 169 16.11 -10.49 4.09
C THR A 169 17.08 -11.26 4.99
N TYR A 170 16.72 -11.48 6.24
CA TYR A 170 17.50 -12.28 7.17
C TYR A 170 17.55 -13.74 6.72
N VAL A 171 16.40 -14.34 6.37
CA VAL A 171 16.28 -15.69 5.84
C VAL A 171 17.10 -15.87 4.56
N TYR A 172 17.07 -14.90 3.67
CA TYR A 172 17.88 -14.91 2.45
C TYR A 172 19.39 -14.97 2.77
N LYS A 173 19.85 -14.11 3.68
CA LYS A 173 21.27 -14.10 4.07
C LYS A 173 21.68 -15.41 4.72
N LYS A 174 20.92 -15.89 5.71
CA LYS A 174 21.23 -17.13 6.42
C LYS A 174 21.09 -18.38 5.55
N GLY A 175 20.03 -18.45 4.76
CA GLY A 175 19.74 -19.61 3.96
C GLY A 175 20.58 -19.72 2.69
N LEU A 176 20.61 -18.67 1.88
CA LEU A 176 21.26 -18.72 0.58
C LEU A 176 22.73 -18.31 0.62
N LEU A 177 23.08 -17.28 1.42
CA LEU A 177 24.46 -16.82 1.47
C LEU A 177 25.30 -17.65 2.45
N ASP A 178 24.76 -17.97 3.64
CA ASP A 178 25.45 -18.78 4.66
C ASP A 178 25.22 -20.30 4.47
N GLY A 179 24.30 -20.73 3.59
CA GLY A 179 24.02 -22.15 3.27
C GLY A 179 23.15 -22.89 4.28
N ASP A 180 22.51 -22.19 5.25
CA ASP A 180 21.64 -22.83 6.24
C ASP A 180 20.19 -22.94 5.73
N TYR A 181 19.98 -23.90 4.83
CA TYR A 181 18.67 -24.16 4.23
C TYR A 181 17.64 -24.67 5.23
N SER A 182 18.09 -25.42 6.25
CA SER A 182 17.19 -25.96 7.28
C SER A 182 16.55 -24.86 8.09
N PHE A 183 17.35 -23.89 8.54
CA PHE A 183 16.87 -22.72 9.24
C PHE A 183 15.89 -21.91 8.38
N SER A 184 16.25 -21.65 7.12
CA SER A 184 15.40 -20.86 6.20
C SER A 184 14.05 -21.52 5.94
N THR A 185 14.03 -22.85 5.77
CA THR A 185 12.79 -23.61 5.59
C THR A 185 11.92 -23.55 6.84
N ALA A 186 12.51 -23.68 8.03
CA ALA A 186 11.79 -23.61 9.30
C ALA A 186 11.15 -22.22 9.50
N VAL A 187 11.89 -21.15 9.25
CA VAL A 187 11.37 -19.77 9.37
C VAL A 187 10.29 -19.48 8.31
N GLY A 188 10.46 -19.97 7.08
CA GLY A 188 9.46 -19.87 6.02
C GLY A 188 8.14 -20.56 6.40
N LEU A 189 8.22 -21.78 6.95
CA LEU A 189 7.05 -22.50 7.45
C LEU A 189 6.36 -21.75 8.60
N PHE A 190 7.14 -21.29 9.57
CA PHE A 190 6.63 -20.50 10.69
C PHE A 190 5.88 -19.24 10.20
N ASN A 191 6.48 -18.50 9.27
CA ASN A 191 5.87 -17.31 8.69
C ASN A 191 4.52 -17.63 8.00
N THR A 192 4.46 -18.74 7.27
CA THR A 192 3.23 -19.21 6.62
C THR A 192 2.14 -19.55 7.64
N VAL A 193 2.49 -20.29 8.71
CA VAL A 193 1.54 -20.63 9.78
C VAL A 193 1.00 -19.37 10.46
N VAL A 194 1.86 -18.42 10.78
CA VAL A 194 1.45 -17.14 11.38
C VAL A 194 0.50 -16.36 10.46
N ASN A 195 0.81 -16.26 9.15
CA ASN A 195 -0.07 -15.60 8.19
C ASN A 195 -1.45 -16.27 8.08
N VAL A 196 -1.51 -17.60 8.08
CA VAL A 196 -2.80 -18.34 8.07
C VAL A 196 -3.60 -18.07 9.34
N ILE A 197 -2.97 -18.09 10.50
CA ILE A 197 -3.63 -17.78 11.78
C ILE A 197 -4.17 -16.35 11.76
N LEU A 198 -3.37 -15.38 11.31
CA LEU A 198 -3.77 -13.98 11.19
C LEU A 198 -4.93 -13.80 10.22
N LEU A 199 -4.88 -14.46 9.06
CA LEU A 199 -5.97 -14.40 8.08
C LEU A 199 -7.30 -14.90 8.69
N ILE A 200 -7.28 -16.06 9.34
CA ILE A 200 -8.47 -16.64 9.98
C ILE A 200 -8.96 -15.74 11.11
N ALA A 201 -8.06 -15.22 11.95
CA ALA A 201 -8.43 -14.36 13.07
C ALA A 201 -9.06 -13.04 12.59
N VAL A 202 -8.42 -12.37 11.64
CA VAL A 202 -8.93 -11.10 11.06
C VAL A 202 -10.26 -11.35 10.36
N ASN A 203 -10.37 -12.43 9.56
CA ASN A 203 -11.64 -12.77 8.91
C ASN A 203 -12.78 -12.97 9.92
N LYS A 204 -12.56 -13.71 11.01
CA LYS A 204 -13.56 -13.92 12.05
C LYS A 204 -13.96 -12.61 12.75
N ILE A 205 -12.99 -11.74 13.06
CA ILE A 205 -13.26 -10.45 13.70
C ILE A 205 -14.11 -9.57 12.77
N VAL A 206 -13.70 -9.45 11.52
CA VAL A 206 -14.38 -8.61 10.53
C VAL A 206 -15.76 -9.15 10.19
N ALA A 207 -15.93 -10.47 10.05
CA ALA A 207 -17.23 -11.09 9.84
C ALA A 207 -18.19 -10.77 10.99
N LYS A 208 -17.73 -10.82 12.25
CA LYS A 208 -18.54 -10.45 13.42
C LYS A 208 -18.95 -8.97 13.42
N MET A 209 -18.11 -8.08 12.88
CA MET A 209 -18.38 -6.64 12.80
C MET A 209 -19.23 -6.24 11.59
N ASN A 210 -19.35 -7.10 10.59
CA ASN A 210 -19.98 -6.82 9.30
C ASN A 210 -21.14 -7.81 9.01
N ASP A 211 -22.00 -8.03 10.00
CA ASP A 211 -23.22 -8.85 9.88
C ASP A 211 -22.99 -10.25 9.26
N GLY A 212 -21.88 -10.88 9.61
CA GLY A 212 -21.51 -12.20 9.12
C GLY A 212 -20.79 -12.22 7.76
N LYS A 213 -20.59 -11.07 7.13
CA LYS A 213 -19.85 -10.96 5.86
C LYS A 213 -18.34 -10.93 6.11
N GLY A 214 -17.69 -12.07 5.93
CA GLY A 214 -16.25 -12.26 5.83
C GLY A 214 -15.84 -12.68 4.42
N LEU A 215 -14.68 -13.32 4.31
CA LEU A 215 -14.24 -14.02 3.08
C LEU A 215 -15.01 -15.33 2.92
#